data_871eccd77f5c036f9392016fac276f9c
#
_entry.id   871eccd77f5c036f9392016fac276f9c
#
_cell.length_a   1.000
_cell.length_b   1.000
_cell.length_c   1.000
_cell.angle_alpha   90.00
_cell.angle_beta   90.00
_cell.angle_gamma   90.00
#
_symmetry.space_group_name_H-M   'P 1'
#
loop_
_entity.id
_entity.type
_entity.pdbx_description
1 polymer ?
#
loop_
_entity_poly.entity_id
_entity_poly.type
_entity_poly.pdbx_seq_one_letter_code
_entity_poly.pdbx_strand_id
1 'polypeptide(L)'
;MQKGITAPFCVQPRKRGNMNSFMSWVGGKKALRDAIVARLDERCDRYVEVFGGGGWVLFHKRPSKFEVYNDFNGTLVNLYRCVRDHPDELCEELRYSLNSRRDFDYIRDLLHSDTNIPDIKRAAFFYQVIRES
;
A
#
# COMPACT_ATOMS: atom_id res chain seq x y z
N MET A 1 -11.84 19.71 -4.42
CA MET A 1 -10.78 19.58 -5.46
C MET A 1 -9.68 18.72 -4.90
N GLN A 2 -9.72 17.40 -5.12
CA GLN A 2 -8.67 16.48 -4.67
C GLN A 2 -7.50 16.60 -5.65
N LYS A 3 -6.35 17.07 -5.16
CA LYS A 3 -5.09 17.08 -5.92
C LYS A 3 -4.62 15.63 -6.07
N GLY A 4 -4.72 15.09 -7.29
CA GLY A 4 -4.15 13.81 -7.64
C GLY A 4 -2.64 13.81 -7.32
N ILE A 5 -2.21 12.81 -6.55
CA ILE A 5 -0.81 12.66 -6.16
C ILE A 5 -0.08 12.06 -7.35
N THR A 6 0.50 12.91 -8.17
CA THR A 6 1.51 12.54 -9.15
C THR A 6 2.87 12.59 -8.44
N ALA A 7 3.35 11.45 -7.96
CA ALA A 7 4.73 11.35 -7.55
C ALA A 7 5.48 10.48 -8.56
N PRO A 8 6.55 10.96 -9.18
CA PRO A 8 7.41 10.11 -9.97
C PRO A 8 8.16 9.17 -9.01
N PHE A 9 7.77 7.90 -8.99
CA PHE A 9 8.62 6.85 -8.48
C PHE A 9 9.82 6.76 -9.43
N CYS A 10 10.88 7.50 -9.15
CA CYS A 10 12.15 7.31 -9.83
C CYS A 10 12.81 6.07 -9.25
N VAL A 11 12.33 4.90 -9.66
CA VAL A 11 12.98 3.63 -9.31
C VAL A 11 14.03 3.35 -10.37
N GLN A 12 15.29 3.21 -9.93
CA GLN A 12 16.38 2.65 -10.73
C GLN A 12 15.89 1.36 -11.42
N PRO A 13 16.34 1.03 -12.64
CA PRO A 13 15.89 -0.16 -13.37
C PRO A 13 16.24 -1.41 -12.56
N ARG A 14 15.30 -1.88 -11.77
CA ARG A 14 15.43 -3.14 -11.05
C ARG A 14 15.32 -4.28 -12.06
N LYS A 15 16.29 -5.22 -11.99
CA LYS A 15 16.19 -6.53 -12.64
C LYS A 15 14.81 -7.12 -12.36
N ARG A 16 14.23 -7.84 -13.34
CA ARG A 16 12.97 -8.58 -13.20
C ARG A 16 12.95 -9.30 -11.85
N GLY A 17 12.21 -8.77 -10.91
CA GLY A 17 11.98 -9.42 -9.64
C GLY A 17 10.47 -9.39 -9.41
N ASN A 18 9.87 -10.56 -9.32
CA ASN A 18 8.49 -10.72 -8.90
C ASN A 18 8.37 -10.20 -7.46
N MET A 19 8.17 -8.90 -7.29
CA MET A 19 7.95 -8.34 -5.97
C MET A 19 6.50 -8.62 -5.56
N ASN A 20 6.32 -9.20 -4.39
CA ASN A 20 5.01 -9.39 -3.81
C ASN A 20 4.55 -8.11 -3.09
N SER A 21 3.25 -7.95 -2.95
CA SER A 21 2.71 -6.97 -2.00
C SER A 21 3.21 -7.28 -0.58
N PHE A 22 3.49 -6.23 0.18
CA PHE A 22 3.91 -6.36 1.58
C PHE A 22 2.75 -6.64 2.54
N MET A 23 1.50 -6.66 2.03
CA MET A 23 0.32 -6.91 2.83
C MET A 23 -0.65 -7.88 2.15
N SER A 24 -1.45 -8.57 2.95
CA SER A 24 -2.66 -9.25 2.49
C SER A 24 -3.81 -8.25 2.46
N TRP A 25 -4.66 -8.33 1.43
CA TRP A 25 -5.82 -7.48 1.29
C TRP A 25 -7.01 -8.29 0.79
N VAL A 26 -8.17 -8.13 1.44
CA VAL A 26 -9.40 -8.83 1.04
C VAL A 26 -9.78 -8.41 -0.37
N GLY A 27 -10.06 -9.37 -1.24
CA GLY A 27 -10.32 -9.10 -2.66
C GLY A 27 -9.07 -8.75 -3.48
N GLY A 28 -7.87 -8.93 -2.91
CA GLY A 28 -6.61 -8.67 -3.60
C GLY A 28 -6.41 -9.54 -4.85
N LYS A 29 -5.80 -8.97 -5.88
CA LYS A 29 -5.61 -9.59 -7.20
C LYS A 29 -4.42 -10.56 -7.25
N LYS A 30 -4.01 -11.15 -6.12
CA LYS A 30 -2.85 -12.05 -6.03
C LYS A 30 -2.92 -13.22 -7.03
N ALA A 31 -4.07 -13.88 -7.08
CA ALA A 31 -4.28 -15.04 -7.96
C ALA A 31 -4.37 -14.68 -9.45
N LEU A 32 -4.78 -13.43 -9.76
CA LEU A 32 -4.98 -12.95 -11.12
C LEU A 32 -3.82 -12.11 -11.66
N ARG A 33 -2.85 -11.76 -10.82
CA ARG A 33 -1.79 -10.80 -11.17
C ARG A 33 -1.02 -11.18 -12.43
N ASP A 34 -0.66 -12.46 -12.57
CA ASP A 34 0.11 -12.94 -13.73
C ASP A 34 -0.70 -12.82 -15.01
N ALA A 35 -2.00 -13.20 -14.96
CA ALA A 35 -2.90 -13.10 -16.07
C ALA A 35 -3.19 -11.64 -16.48
N ILE A 36 -3.25 -10.73 -15.50
CA ILE A 36 -3.44 -9.30 -15.74
C ILE A 36 -2.16 -8.71 -16.36
N VAL A 37 -1.00 -8.98 -15.76
CA VAL A 37 0.29 -8.46 -16.25
C VAL A 37 0.58 -8.91 -17.66
N ALA A 38 0.27 -10.18 -18.00
CA ALA A 38 0.45 -10.69 -19.36
C ALA A 38 -0.39 -9.97 -20.44
N ARG A 39 -1.41 -9.21 -20.03
CA ARG A 39 -2.31 -8.44 -20.93
C ARG A 39 -2.00 -6.94 -20.96
N LEU A 40 -1.07 -6.47 -20.13
CA LEU A 40 -0.67 -5.08 -20.15
C LEU A 40 0.20 -4.79 -21.38
N ASP A 41 -0.04 -3.66 -22.04
CA ASP A 41 0.84 -3.18 -23.10
C ASP A 41 2.10 -2.57 -22.50
N GLU A 42 3.23 -3.25 -22.67
CA GLU A 42 4.55 -2.79 -22.16
C GLU A 42 5.02 -1.47 -22.81
N ARG A 43 4.40 -1.01 -23.89
CA ARG A 43 4.72 0.25 -24.57
C ARG A 43 4.05 1.46 -23.91
N CYS A 44 3.10 1.22 -22.99
CA CYS A 44 2.44 2.30 -22.29
C CYS A 44 3.35 2.90 -21.22
N ASP A 45 3.65 4.19 -21.37
CA ASP A 45 4.45 4.95 -20.40
C ASP A 45 3.73 5.14 -19.05
N ARG A 46 2.41 5.03 -19.03
CA ARG A 46 1.59 5.29 -17.84
C ARG A 46 0.78 4.06 -17.43
N TYR A 47 0.88 3.72 -16.16
CA TYR A 47 0.04 2.72 -15.51
C TYR A 47 -0.82 3.36 -14.43
N VAL A 48 -2.10 3.03 -14.41
CA VAL A 48 -3.05 3.53 -13.38
C VAL A 48 -3.76 2.34 -12.77
N GLU A 49 -3.58 2.15 -11.46
CA GLU A 49 -4.33 1.18 -10.68
C GLU A 49 -5.46 1.90 -9.93
N VAL A 50 -6.69 1.80 -10.45
CA VAL A 50 -7.84 2.58 -9.99
C VAL A 50 -8.38 2.08 -8.65
N PHE A 51 -8.36 0.76 -8.44
CA PHE A 51 -8.76 0.08 -7.19
C PHE A 51 -7.57 -0.77 -6.73
N GLY A 52 -6.59 -0.10 -6.16
CA GLY A 52 -5.26 -0.67 -5.89
C GLY A 52 -5.26 -1.79 -4.86
N GLY A 53 -6.01 -1.63 -3.78
CA GLY A 53 -6.01 -2.59 -2.68
C GLY A 53 -4.60 -2.91 -2.22
N GLY A 54 -4.24 -4.19 -2.16
CA GLY A 54 -2.88 -4.63 -1.81
C GLY A 54 -1.81 -4.36 -2.86
N GLY A 55 -2.09 -3.71 -4.00
CA GLY A 55 -1.11 -3.36 -5.03
C GLY A 55 -0.44 -4.55 -5.72
N TRP A 56 -1.09 -5.71 -5.76
CA TRP A 56 -0.50 -6.94 -6.27
C TRP A 56 -0.04 -6.85 -7.72
N VAL A 57 -0.77 -6.13 -8.57
CA VAL A 57 -0.39 -5.93 -9.98
C VAL A 57 0.70 -4.88 -10.09
N LEU A 58 0.55 -3.76 -9.36
CA LEU A 58 1.52 -2.66 -9.35
C LEU A 58 2.93 -3.14 -8.99
N PHE A 59 3.06 -3.96 -7.93
CA PHE A 59 4.37 -4.46 -7.48
C PHE A 59 4.90 -5.60 -8.36
N HIS A 60 4.03 -6.32 -9.06
CA HIS A 60 4.43 -7.48 -9.85
C HIS A 60 4.84 -7.12 -11.27
N LYS A 61 4.18 -6.15 -11.90
CA LYS A 61 4.51 -5.70 -13.25
C LYS A 61 5.87 -4.99 -13.33
N ARG A 62 6.39 -4.83 -14.53
CA ARG A 62 7.54 -3.95 -14.75
C ARG A 62 7.16 -2.51 -14.42
N PRO A 63 8.07 -1.72 -13.82
CA PRO A 63 7.84 -0.29 -13.60
C PRO A 63 7.53 0.44 -14.92
N SER A 64 6.49 1.26 -14.90
CA SER A 64 6.17 2.20 -15.97
C SER A 64 6.82 3.56 -15.65
N LYS A 65 6.94 4.42 -16.67
CA LYS A 65 7.52 5.76 -16.49
C LYS A 65 6.71 6.61 -15.51
N PHE A 66 5.37 6.46 -15.55
CA PHE A 66 4.44 7.11 -14.63
C PHE A 66 3.52 6.04 -14.04
N GLU A 67 3.41 6.01 -12.72
CA GLU A 67 2.55 5.09 -12.01
C GLU A 67 1.62 5.84 -11.09
N VAL A 68 0.34 5.51 -11.14
CA VAL A 68 -0.70 6.08 -10.29
C VAL A 68 -1.37 4.95 -9.54
N TYR A 69 -1.29 5.03 -8.22
CA TYR A 69 -2.06 4.18 -7.32
C TYR A 69 -3.24 4.97 -6.78
N ASN A 70 -4.43 4.41 -6.88
CA ASN A 70 -5.64 4.97 -6.31
C ASN A 70 -6.42 3.89 -5.58
N ASP A 71 -7.00 4.26 -4.44
CA ASP A 71 -7.96 3.45 -3.71
C ASP A 71 -8.97 4.35 -3.00
N PHE A 72 -10.16 3.83 -2.77
CA PHE A 72 -11.20 4.53 -2.02
C PHE A 72 -10.86 4.64 -0.52
N ASN A 73 -10.16 3.65 0.02
CA ASN A 73 -9.78 3.61 1.41
C ASN A 73 -8.61 4.59 1.70
N GLY A 74 -8.93 5.76 2.24
CA GLY A 74 -7.95 6.80 2.56
C GLY A 74 -6.87 6.35 3.56
N THR A 75 -7.18 5.45 4.48
CA THR A 75 -6.21 4.91 5.44
C THR A 75 -5.21 3.97 4.75
N LEU A 76 -5.68 3.20 3.78
CA LEU A 76 -4.81 2.39 2.93
C LEU A 76 -3.89 3.27 2.08
N VAL A 77 -4.42 4.33 1.45
CA VAL A 77 -3.61 5.29 0.69
C VAL A 77 -2.58 5.98 1.58
N ASN A 78 -2.95 6.32 2.83
CA ASN A 78 -2.03 6.88 3.81
C ASN A 78 -0.88 5.91 4.14
N LEU A 79 -1.16 4.62 4.33
CA LEU A 79 -0.13 3.60 4.54
C LEU A 79 0.86 3.57 3.37
N TYR A 80 0.39 3.54 2.12
CA TYR A 80 1.28 3.59 0.95
C TYR A 80 2.10 4.88 0.86
N ARG A 81 1.50 6.00 1.26
CA ARG A 81 2.22 7.29 1.32
C ARG A 81 3.34 7.23 2.35
N CYS A 82 3.07 6.70 3.55
CA CYS A 82 4.09 6.56 4.59
C CYS A 82 5.20 5.58 4.19
N VAL A 83 4.88 4.47 3.53
CA VAL A 83 5.88 3.54 2.99
C VAL A 83 6.78 4.21 1.95
N ARG A 84 6.25 5.12 1.15
CA ARG A 84 7.01 5.85 0.13
C ARG A 84 7.88 6.96 0.72
N ASP A 85 7.30 7.79 1.59
CA ASP A 85 7.86 9.07 1.99
C ASP A 85 8.57 9.01 3.37
N HIS A 86 8.14 8.09 4.25
CA HIS A 86 8.58 7.98 5.66
C HIS A 86 8.83 6.52 6.07
N PRO A 87 9.62 5.73 5.28
CA PRO A 87 9.80 4.31 5.56
C PRO A 87 10.49 4.05 6.91
N ASP A 88 11.48 4.87 7.27
CA ASP A 88 12.25 4.67 8.50
C ASP A 88 11.42 4.96 9.74
N GLU A 89 10.66 6.05 9.73
CA GLU A 89 9.76 6.43 10.83
C GLU A 89 8.63 5.39 10.99
N LEU A 90 8.09 4.86 9.89
CA LEU A 90 7.09 3.81 9.92
C LEU A 90 7.67 2.51 10.49
N CYS A 91 8.88 2.13 10.11
CA CYS A 91 9.58 0.96 10.66
C CYS A 91 9.84 1.12 12.15
N GLU A 92 10.18 2.33 12.62
CA GLU A 92 10.40 2.59 14.05
C GLU A 92 9.10 2.45 14.85
N GLU A 93 7.97 2.97 14.37
CA GLU A 93 6.65 2.78 14.99
C GLU A 93 6.24 1.30 15.07
N LEU A 94 6.65 0.49 14.10
CA LEU A 94 6.32 -0.94 14.06
C LEU A 94 7.29 -1.82 14.85
N ARG A 95 8.46 -1.30 15.26
CA ARG A 95 9.56 -2.09 15.84
C ARG A 95 9.16 -2.87 17.10
N TYR A 96 8.33 -2.28 17.93
CA TYR A 96 7.92 -2.84 19.23
C TYR A 96 6.41 -3.13 19.28
N SER A 97 5.78 -3.36 18.15
CA SER A 97 4.36 -3.72 18.13
C SER A 97 4.15 -5.06 18.83
N LEU A 98 3.26 -5.07 19.81
CA LEU A 98 2.83 -6.28 20.50
C LEU A 98 1.51 -6.76 19.90
N ASN A 99 1.39 -8.07 19.70
CA ASN A 99 0.19 -8.69 19.18
C ASN A 99 -0.62 -9.28 20.32
N SER A 100 -1.68 -8.57 20.72
CA SER A 100 -2.67 -9.10 21.65
C SER A 100 -4.08 -8.82 21.14
N ARG A 101 -5.02 -9.68 21.51
CA ARG A 101 -6.45 -9.46 21.16
C ARG A 101 -6.95 -8.11 21.66
N ARG A 102 -6.55 -7.73 22.87
CA ARG A 102 -6.92 -6.45 23.47
C ARG A 102 -6.40 -5.26 22.68
N ASP A 103 -5.13 -5.32 22.26
CA ASP A 103 -4.51 -4.23 21.49
C ASP A 103 -5.13 -4.16 20.09
N PHE A 104 -5.39 -5.30 19.46
CA PHE A 104 -6.07 -5.36 18.17
C PHE A 104 -7.44 -4.67 18.21
N ASP A 105 -8.29 -5.03 19.18
CA ASP A 105 -9.63 -4.45 19.32
C ASP A 105 -9.54 -2.94 19.61
N TYR A 106 -8.63 -2.53 20.51
CA TYR A 106 -8.40 -1.12 20.82
C TYR A 106 -7.95 -0.31 19.59
N ILE A 107 -6.94 -0.80 18.85
CA ILE A 107 -6.40 -0.11 17.68
C ILE A 107 -7.45 -0.04 16.57
N ARG A 108 -8.21 -1.11 16.35
CA ARG A 108 -9.30 -1.13 15.36
C ARG A 108 -10.36 -0.07 15.67
N ASP A 109 -10.79 0.00 16.92
CA ASP A 109 -11.82 0.95 17.35
C ASP A 109 -11.29 2.40 17.28
N LEU A 110 -10.02 2.62 17.64
CA LEU A 110 -9.34 3.91 17.52
C LEU A 110 -9.27 4.39 16.07
N LEU A 111 -8.93 3.52 15.13
CA LEU A 111 -8.87 3.84 13.70
C LEU A 111 -10.23 4.26 13.13
N HIS A 112 -11.34 3.79 13.72
CA HIS A 112 -12.69 4.16 13.30
C HIS A 112 -13.18 5.46 13.95
N SER A 113 -12.77 5.76 15.18
CA SER A 113 -13.32 6.85 15.99
C SER A 113 -12.48 8.11 16.01
N ASP A 114 -11.16 8.01 15.86
CA ASP A 114 -10.25 9.15 16.00
C ASP A 114 -9.66 9.60 14.67
N THR A 115 -9.92 10.87 14.32
CA THR A 115 -9.38 11.51 13.11
C THR A 115 -8.04 12.21 13.37
N ASN A 116 -7.62 12.38 14.62
CA ASN A 116 -6.44 13.17 15.01
C ASN A 116 -5.16 12.32 15.17
N ILE A 117 -5.19 11.03 14.86
CA ILE A 117 -3.99 10.19 14.90
C ILE A 117 -3.01 10.68 13.83
N PRO A 118 -1.73 10.94 14.17
CA PRO A 118 -0.70 11.29 13.20
C PRO A 118 -0.58 10.26 12.08
N ASP A 119 -0.32 10.70 10.85
CA ASP A 119 -0.34 9.86 9.64
C ASP A 119 0.54 8.61 9.74
N ILE A 120 1.77 8.74 10.26
CA ILE A 120 2.70 7.62 10.42
C ILE A 120 2.16 6.60 11.44
N LYS A 121 1.67 7.07 12.57
CA LYS A 121 1.07 6.22 13.61
C LYS A 121 -0.21 5.55 13.12
N ARG A 122 -1.05 6.27 12.39
CA ARG A 122 -2.24 5.72 11.72
C ARG A 122 -1.86 4.61 10.73
N ALA A 123 -0.79 4.83 9.95
CA ALA A 123 -0.29 3.84 9.01
C ALA A 123 0.22 2.58 9.72
N ALA A 124 0.98 2.73 10.81
CA ALA A 124 1.47 1.62 11.61
C ALA A 124 0.32 0.81 12.23
N PHE A 125 -0.65 1.46 12.85
CA PHE A 125 -1.83 0.82 13.41
C PHE A 125 -2.66 0.09 12.35
N PHE A 126 -2.87 0.71 11.20
CA PHE A 126 -3.61 0.09 10.10
C PHE A 126 -2.90 -1.15 9.57
N TYR A 127 -1.57 -1.09 9.41
CA TYR A 127 -0.77 -2.24 9.00
C TYR A 127 -0.85 -3.38 10.02
N GLN A 128 -0.78 -3.08 11.31
CA GLN A 128 -0.91 -4.07 12.37
C GLN A 128 -2.27 -4.77 12.32
N VAL A 129 -3.37 -4.02 12.22
CA VAL A 129 -4.73 -4.60 12.10
C VAL A 129 -4.84 -5.52 10.88
N ILE A 130 -4.32 -5.13 9.72
CA ILE A 130 -4.34 -5.98 8.51
C ILE A 130 -3.55 -7.27 8.70
N ARG A 131 -2.42 -7.21 9.42
CA ARG A 131 -1.57 -8.38 9.65
C ARG A 131 -2.21 -9.40 10.58
N GLU A 132 -3.07 -8.97 11.49
CA GLU A 132 -3.69 -9.78 12.53
C GLU A 132 -5.13 -10.22 12.20
N SER A 133 -5.68 -9.78 11.06
CA SER A 133 -7.05 -10.06 10.61
C SER A 133 -7.23 -11.44 9.96
#